data_67b7c6071a5394594eddc7446a4170e6
#
_entry.id   67b7c6071a5394594eddc7446a4170e6
#
_cell.length_a   1.000
_cell.length_b   1.000
_cell.length_c   1.000
_cell.angle_alpha   90.00
_cell.angle_beta   90.00
_cell.angle_gamma   90.00
#
_symmetry.space_group_name_H-M   'P 1'
#
loop_
_entity.id
_entity.type
_entity.pdbx_description
1 polymer ?
#
loop_
_entity_poly.entity_id
_entity_poly.type
_entity_poly.pdbx_seq_one_letter_code
_entity_poly.pdbx_strand_id
1 'polypeptide(L)'
;MLLEAGPQTLGELVALSGLGLAPVRRALLVLVQHGMVHCHQPAPGAKDAPPPRRRKDGSVTQQYVYEVCLPRMLHALLRTPTVLVKARDEMGEVTEKILETLMEHGRLTLGQLRACVAPKLGATEGGEVPEKVGEQLDIEFVALANAHFIEQAPTTATPPPWVRNKPNLPAAASGATAKSKGVSTAVDSVNQYYYAGASRYNQVRFQLPPGLEARVRGLVAAGKVNPQKRKWVTLSEGQDYGDDGGLSPMSIDGGTEDEGRNGVWGSADGHAAVQWRVNFDEFNRRFRHAACVKLVRQKLGARAATVVEAMLASGRRFETKVDESRSVPLSVQDVYSTLRESGSSMSLEEVGAELEDLNDDPLELISLVGDTPGGVAFCVNMGRILDYRKLKEVEAGVRDRFGPLALRIFRLLFLKRQLEQKQIADMAMIPTKETREILYRLLRHEYVILQEISRSTDHAPTRTFYLWRVDVGTVAKRYMNDLLFVGGNLVHRLQHEMKKGERVIDAAQAALASQDSASGSTRVGLLMETHKEQFNQMKRMVASLETLLHRCDDAIALFADY
;
A
#
# COMPACT_ATOMS: atom_id res chain seq x y z
N MET A 1 22.58 3.72 4.81
CA MET A 1 23.03 2.84 5.91
C MET A 1 22.10 1.66 6.12
N LEU A 2 20.91 1.79 6.75
CA LEU A 2 19.99 0.64 6.93
C LEU A 2 19.56 -0.01 5.61
N LEU A 3 19.43 0.75 4.52
CA LEU A 3 19.12 0.23 3.18
C LEU A 3 20.29 -0.60 2.59
N GLU A 4 21.52 -0.25 2.93
CA GLU A 4 22.72 -0.90 2.41
C GLU A 4 23.18 -2.06 3.30
N ALA A 5 23.12 -1.85 4.63
CA ALA A 5 23.62 -2.81 5.62
C ALA A 5 22.56 -3.85 6.05
N GLY A 6 21.28 -3.64 5.68
CA GLY A 6 20.19 -4.52 6.11
C GLY A 6 19.77 -4.30 7.57
N PRO A 7 19.12 -5.31 8.21
CA PRO A 7 18.67 -5.23 9.59
C PRO A 7 19.83 -5.05 10.56
N GLN A 8 19.77 -4.05 11.43
CA GLN A 8 20.87 -3.68 12.35
C GLN A 8 20.36 -3.40 13.76
N THR A 9 21.20 -3.62 14.74
CA THR A 9 20.96 -3.18 16.13
C THR A 9 21.32 -1.72 16.33
N LEU A 10 20.81 -1.08 17.39
CA LEU A 10 21.15 0.29 17.73
C LEU A 10 22.67 0.53 17.88
N GLY A 11 23.38 -0.46 18.47
CA GLY A 11 24.84 -0.36 18.66
C GLY A 11 25.61 -0.37 17.34
N GLU A 12 25.21 -1.24 16.40
CA GLU A 12 25.78 -1.32 15.06
C GLU A 12 25.50 -0.06 14.24
N LEU A 13 24.29 0.49 14.34
CA LEU A 13 23.94 1.76 13.69
C LEU A 13 24.77 2.94 14.19
N VAL A 14 25.07 3.00 15.49
CA VAL A 14 25.96 4.03 16.05
C VAL A 14 27.38 3.84 15.51
N ALA A 15 27.88 2.61 15.46
CA ALA A 15 29.20 2.31 14.92
C ALA A 15 29.31 2.64 13.43
N LEU A 16 28.32 2.26 12.63
CA LEU A 16 28.28 2.51 11.18
C LEU A 16 28.11 3.99 10.84
N SER A 17 27.33 4.74 11.64
CA SER A 17 27.06 6.15 11.35
C SER A 17 28.20 7.09 11.74
N GLY A 18 29.08 6.68 12.64
CA GLY A 18 30.06 7.57 13.27
C GLY A 18 29.45 8.67 14.13
N LEU A 19 28.14 8.66 14.35
CA LEU A 19 27.40 9.62 15.15
C LEU A 19 27.28 9.14 16.61
N GLY A 20 27.04 10.07 17.52
CA GLY A 20 26.75 9.72 18.91
C GLY A 20 25.39 9.00 19.06
N LEU A 21 25.21 8.32 20.19
CA LEU A 21 23.98 7.55 20.48
C LEU A 21 22.71 8.43 20.45
N ALA A 22 22.75 9.66 20.95
CA ALA A 22 21.58 10.54 21.06
C ALA A 22 20.99 10.96 19.69
N PRO A 23 21.77 11.44 18.71
CA PRO A 23 21.25 11.76 17.37
C PRO A 23 20.70 10.52 16.64
N VAL A 24 21.38 9.36 16.74
CA VAL A 24 20.90 8.12 16.12
C VAL A 24 19.55 7.70 16.73
N ARG A 25 19.39 7.78 18.06
CA ARG A 25 18.12 7.47 18.72
C ARG A 25 16.99 8.41 18.28
N ARG A 26 17.26 9.73 18.17
CA ARG A 26 16.25 10.68 17.70
C ARG A 26 15.82 10.40 16.27
N ALA A 27 16.77 10.14 15.38
CA ALA A 27 16.46 9.80 13.99
C ALA A 27 15.64 8.51 13.90
N LEU A 28 16.03 7.44 14.62
CA LEU A 28 15.28 6.19 14.67
C LEU A 28 13.88 6.36 15.25
N LEU A 29 13.72 7.21 16.29
CA LEU A 29 12.41 7.49 16.88
C LEU A 29 11.45 8.04 15.82
N VAL A 30 11.89 9.04 15.05
CA VAL A 30 11.08 9.63 13.98
C VAL A 30 10.76 8.59 12.89
N LEU A 31 11.75 7.82 12.44
CA LEU A 31 11.55 6.80 11.38
C LEU A 31 10.60 5.68 11.84
N VAL A 32 10.68 5.25 13.10
CA VAL A 32 9.76 4.26 13.68
C VAL A 32 8.37 4.86 13.87
N GLN A 33 8.27 6.11 14.29
CA GLN A 33 7.00 6.84 14.46
C GLN A 33 6.21 6.88 13.14
N HIS A 34 6.87 7.15 12.03
CA HIS A 34 6.27 7.17 10.69
C HIS A 34 6.17 5.77 10.03
N GLY A 35 6.65 4.72 10.71
CA GLY A 35 6.61 3.36 10.19
C GLY A 35 7.58 3.09 9.02
N MET A 36 8.53 4.00 8.76
CA MET A 36 9.58 3.82 7.73
C MET A 36 10.64 2.81 8.16
N VAL A 37 10.83 2.66 9.46
CA VAL A 37 11.67 1.63 10.08
C VAL A 37 10.81 0.79 10.99
N HIS A 38 10.93 -0.52 10.85
CA HIS A 38 10.29 -1.48 11.73
C HIS A 38 11.27 -1.90 12.83
N CYS A 39 10.81 -1.83 14.09
CA CYS A 39 11.56 -2.26 15.25
C CYS A 39 10.91 -3.54 15.80
N HIS A 40 11.64 -4.64 15.84
CA HIS A 40 11.14 -5.91 16.32
C HIS A 40 12.15 -6.65 17.19
N GLN A 41 11.64 -7.56 18.00
CA GLN A 41 12.49 -8.51 18.72
C GLN A 41 12.75 -9.73 17.82
N PRO A 42 14.00 -10.12 17.62
CA PRO A 42 14.31 -11.34 16.88
C PRO A 42 13.78 -12.56 17.64
N ALA A 43 13.31 -13.56 16.90
CA ALA A 43 12.85 -14.81 17.50
C ALA A 43 13.98 -15.49 18.27
N PRO A 44 13.68 -16.13 19.40
CA PRO A 44 14.66 -16.92 20.14
C PRO A 44 15.26 -18.01 19.25
N GLY A 45 16.59 -18.06 19.13
CA GLY A 45 17.29 -19.05 18.30
C GLY A 45 17.37 -18.73 16.80
N ALA A 46 16.96 -17.53 16.35
CA ALA A 46 17.20 -17.10 14.99
C ALA A 46 18.71 -16.95 14.74
N LYS A 47 19.21 -17.41 13.57
CA LYS A 47 20.65 -17.39 13.23
C LYS A 47 21.22 -15.97 13.22
N ASP A 48 20.40 -14.99 12.88
CA ASP A 48 20.74 -13.56 12.78
C ASP A 48 20.36 -12.77 14.06
N ALA A 49 19.98 -13.48 15.13
CA ALA A 49 19.66 -12.82 16.39
C ALA A 49 20.93 -12.31 17.08
N PRO A 50 21.04 -11.00 17.36
CA PRO A 50 22.18 -10.48 18.08
C PRO A 50 22.25 -11.11 19.49
N PRO A 51 23.46 -11.42 20.00
CA PRO A 51 23.61 -12.04 21.30
C PRO A 51 23.00 -11.15 22.40
N PRO A 52 22.28 -11.72 23.35
CA PRO A 52 21.66 -10.95 24.42
C PRO A 52 22.74 -10.26 25.27
N ARG A 53 22.59 -8.97 25.52
CA ARG A 53 23.52 -8.21 26.37
C ARG A 53 23.19 -8.47 27.85
N ARG A 54 24.17 -8.95 28.59
CA ARG A 54 24.10 -9.02 30.05
C ARG A 54 24.45 -7.67 30.64
N ARG A 55 23.59 -7.11 31.45
CA ARG A 55 23.90 -5.92 32.27
C ARG A 55 24.82 -6.33 33.43
N LYS A 56 25.47 -5.33 34.04
CA LYS A 56 26.33 -5.54 35.22
C LYS A 56 25.56 -6.10 36.42
N ASP A 57 24.26 -5.95 36.47
CA ASP A 57 23.32 -6.49 37.47
C ASP A 57 22.87 -7.93 37.18
N GLY A 58 23.42 -8.58 36.15
CA GLY A 58 23.06 -9.94 35.74
C GLY A 58 21.77 -10.07 34.92
N SER A 59 21.02 -8.97 34.74
CA SER A 59 19.81 -8.95 33.91
C SER A 59 20.16 -9.08 32.42
N VAL A 60 19.35 -9.83 31.70
CA VAL A 60 19.51 -10.04 30.24
C VAL A 60 18.63 -9.03 29.52
N THR A 61 19.25 -8.10 28.81
CA THR A 61 18.52 -7.15 27.96
C THR A 61 18.41 -7.72 26.55
N GLN A 62 17.19 -7.94 26.10
CA GLN A 62 16.94 -8.29 24.70
C GLN A 62 17.31 -7.12 23.81
N GLN A 63 17.97 -7.41 22.68
CA GLN A 63 18.31 -6.41 21.69
C GLN A 63 17.20 -6.33 20.64
N TYR A 64 16.83 -5.11 20.28
CA TYR A 64 15.91 -4.83 19.18
C TYR A 64 16.68 -4.70 17.89
N VAL A 65 16.08 -5.17 16.81
CA VAL A 65 16.58 -5.04 15.44
C VAL A 65 15.73 -4.03 14.70
N TYR A 66 16.39 -3.15 13.96
CA TYR A 66 15.78 -2.10 13.14
C TYR A 66 15.96 -2.47 11.68
N GLU A 67 14.87 -2.45 10.93
CA GLU A 67 14.83 -2.79 9.51
C GLU A 67 14.00 -1.78 8.74
N VAL A 68 14.44 -1.42 7.53
CA VAL A 68 13.75 -0.44 6.68
C VAL A 68 12.53 -1.07 6.04
N CYS A 69 11.42 -0.34 6.05
CA CYS A 69 10.20 -0.67 5.33
C CYS A 69 10.13 0.15 4.03
N LEU A 70 10.79 -0.34 2.96
CA LEU A 70 10.87 0.36 1.68
C LEU A 70 9.49 0.68 1.07
N PRO A 71 8.50 -0.23 1.04
CA PRO A 71 7.17 0.09 0.53
C PRO A 71 6.53 1.27 1.29
N ARG A 72 6.70 1.33 2.61
CA ARG A 72 6.16 2.43 3.42
C ARG A 72 6.81 3.78 3.09
N MET A 73 8.11 3.79 2.78
CA MET A 73 8.80 5.00 2.35
C MET A 73 8.27 5.50 1.00
N LEU A 74 8.05 4.60 0.05
CA LEU A 74 7.46 4.92 -1.26
C LEU A 74 6.01 5.44 -1.11
N HIS A 75 5.20 4.80 -0.27
CA HIS A 75 3.83 5.25 0.00
C HIS A 75 3.81 6.65 0.63
N ALA A 76 4.68 6.92 1.60
CA ALA A 76 4.78 8.24 2.22
C ALA A 76 5.23 9.33 1.23
N LEU A 77 6.11 8.98 0.28
CA LEU A 77 6.67 9.94 -0.68
C LEU A 77 5.72 10.24 -1.85
N LEU A 78 5.05 9.23 -2.39
CA LEU A 78 4.33 9.32 -3.65
C LEU A 78 2.81 9.21 -3.49
N ARG A 79 2.32 8.33 -2.59
CA ARG A 79 0.91 7.92 -2.52
C ARG A 79 0.05 8.70 -1.54
N THR A 80 0.63 9.49 -0.66
CA THR A 80 -0.13 10.27 0.33
C THR A 80 -1.29 11.08 -0.27
N PRO A 81 -1.10 11.87 -1.35
CA PRO A 81 -2.18 12.65 -1.93
C PRO A 81 -3.34 11.79 -2.46
N THR A 82 -3.00 10.67 -3.13
CA THR A 82 -4.00 9.74 -3.69
C THR A 82 -4.85 9.09 -2.61
N VAL A 83 -4.23 8.73 -1.47
CA VAL A 83 -4.92 8.16 -0.30
C VAL A 83 -5.90 9.17 0.29
N LEU A 84 -5.49 10.44 0.45
CA LEU A 84 -6.33 11.50 1.00
C LEU A 84 -7.54 11.78 0.10
N VAL A 85 -7.33 11.90 -1.21
CA VAL A 85 -8.41 12.09 -2.19
C VAL A 85 -9.39 10.91 -2.13
N LYS A 86 -8.89 9.67 -2.12
CA LYS A 86 -9.74 8.48 -2.05
C LYS A 86 -10.58 8.44 -0.77
N ALA A 87 -9.99 8.80 0.37
CA ALA A 87 -10.69 8.84 1.65
C ALA A 87 -11.77 9.94 1.65
N ARG A 88 -11.47 11.11 1.10
CA ARG A 88 -12.41 12.20 0.94
C ARG A 88 -13.61 11.81 0.08
N ASP A 89 -13.37 11.17 -1.07
CA ASP A 89 -14.41 10.73 -2.00
C ASP A 89 -15.33 9.67 -1.39
N GLU A 90 -14.78 8.73 -0.59
CA GLU A 90 -15.56 7.65 0.02
C GLU A 90 -16.24 8.03 1.33
N MET A 91 -15.62 8.87 2.16
CA MET A 91 -16.07 9.10 3.53
C MET A 91 -16.23 10.59 3.91
N GLY A 92 -15.67 11.51 3.12
CA GLY A 92 -15.85 12.96 3.27
C GLY A 92 -14.66 13.68 3.88
N GLU A 93 -14.81 15.01 4.06
CA GLU A 93 -13.73 15.94 4.39
C GLU A 93 -13.13 15.73 5.80
N VAL A 94 -13.96 15.41 6.78
CA VAL A 94 -13.49 15.21 8.16
C VAL A 94 -12.55 14.00 8.25
N THR A 95 -12.86 12.92 7.54
CA THR A 95 -12.01 11.73 7.46
C THR A 95 -10.69 12.02 6.76
N GLU A 96 -10.69 12.87 5.72
CA GLU A 96 -9.46 13.37 5.09
C GLU A 96 -8.55 14.06 6.11
N LYS A 97 -9.10 14.97 6.95
CA LYS A 97 -8.35 15.68 7.98
C LYS A 97 -7.80 14.75 9.08
N ILE A 98 -8.55 13.73 9.46
CA ILE A 98 -8.09 12.70 10.40
C ILE A 98 -6.89 11.94 9.81
N LEU A 99 -6.99 11.48 8.56
CA LEU A 99 -5.92 10.74 7.89
C LEU A 99 -4.70 11.62 7.61
N GLU A 100 -4.89 12.87 7.17
CA GLU A 100 -3.83 13.85 6.99
C GLU A 100 -3.02 14.00 8.30
N THR A 101 -3.71 14.20 9.43
CA THR A 101 -3.06 14.35 10.74
C THR A 101 -2.31 13.06 11.17
N LEU A 102 -2.90 11.88 10.91
CA LEU A 102 -2.22 10.61 11.17
C LEU A 102 -0.98 10.42 10.28
N MET A 103 -0.99 10.89 9.04
CA MET A 103 0.17 10.83 8.15
C MET A 103 1.26 11.83 8.56
N GLU A 104 0.89 13.04 8.97
CA GLU A 104 1.81 14.07 9.48
C GLU A 104 2.57 13.62 10.73
N HIS A 105 1.87 12.96 11.65
CA HIS A 105 2.45 12.54 12.94
C HIS A 105 2.86 11.07 13.00
N GLY A 106 2.46 10.27 12.03
CA GLY A 106 2.75 8.84 11.91
C GLY A 106 1.90 7.94 12.81
N ARG A 107 1.94 8.14 14.13
CA ARG A 107 1.17 7.37 15.12
C ARG A 107 0.65 8.30 16.20
N LEU A 108 -0.65 8.22 16.49
CA LEU A 108 -1.30 9.02 17.51
C LEU A 108 -2.25 8.17 18.36
N THR A 109 -2.40 8.53 19.63
CA THR A 109 -3.52 8.04 20.44
C THR A 109 -4.80 8.80 20.07
N LEU A 110 -5.96 8.25 20.39
CA LEU A 110 -7.24 8.89 20.10
C LEU A 110 -7.34 10.29 20.73
N GLY A 111 -6.83 10.47 21.96
CA GLY A 111 -6.81 11.78 22.63
C GLY A 111 -5.94 12.80 21.92
N GLN A 112 -4.72 12.41 21.49
CA GLN A 112 -3.83 13.24 20.70
C GLN A 112 -4.44 13.59 19.33
N LEU A 113 -5.06 12.61 18.67
CA LEU A 113 -5.73 12.83 17.40
C LEU A 113 -6.83 13.88 17.49
N ARG A 114 -7.70 13.79 18.52
CA ARG A 114 -8.74 14.81 18.78
C ARG A 114 -8.15 16.18 18.99
N ALA A 115 -7.09 16.30 19.79
CA ALA A 115 -6.42 17.57 20.06
C ALA A 115 -5.80 18.20 18.80
N CYS A 116 -5.25 17.38 17.88
CA CYS A 116 -4.63 17.88 16.65
C CYS A 116 -5.64 18.18 15.53
N VAL A 117 -6.77 17.46 15.47
CA VAL A 117 -7.77 17.63 14.39
C VAL A 117 -8.78 18.73 14.71
N ALA A 118 -9.15 18.92 15.99
CA ALA A 118 -10.13 19.92 16.40
C ALA A 118 -9.82 21.36 15.91
N PRO A 119 -8.59 21.87 16.00
CA PRO A 119 -8.23 23.19 15.43
C PRO A 119 -8.40 23.24 13.91
N LYS A 120 -8.08 22.17 13.20
CA LYS A 120 -8.25 22.09 11.71
C LYS A 120 -9.72 22.12 11.28
N LEU A 121 -10.66 21.84 12.20
CA LEU A 121 -12.11 21.90 11.99
C LEU A 121 -12.75 23.20 12.53
N GLY A 122 -11.94 24.22 12.88
CA GLY A 122 -12.42 25.53 13.31
C GLY A 122 -12.71 25.65 14.81
N ALA A 123 -12.23 24.71 15.64
CA ALA A 123 -12.21 24.90 17.09
C ALA A 123 -11.09 25.88 17.49
N THR A 124 -11.34 26.75 18.47
CA THR A 124 -10.35 27.71 18.97
C THR A 124 -9.15 27.00 19.57
N GLU A 125 -7.95 27.43 19.21
CA GLU A 125 -6.69 26.90 19.76
C GLU A 125 -6.65 27.10 21.29
N GLY A 126 -6.41 26.00 22.02
CA GLY A 126 -6.22 26.02 23.47
C GLY A 126 -7.49 25.89 24.33
N GLY A 127 -8.68 25.74 23.73
CA GLY A 127 -9.94 25.46 24.42
C GLY A 127 -10.31 23.97 24.47
N GLU A 128 -11.26 23.62 25.34
CA GLU A 128 -11.92 22.30 25.29
C GLU A 128 -12.56 22.12 23.92
N VAL A 129 -12.35 20.93 23.33
CA VAL A 129 -12.95 20.59 22.02
C VAL A 129 -14.47 20.68 22.13
N PRO A 130 -15.16 21.50 21.29
CA PRO A 130 -16.61 21.60 21.34
C PRO A 130 -17.22 20.20 21.25
N GLU A 131 -18.18 19.90 22.12
CA GLU A 131 -18.79 18.56 22.23
C GLU A 131 -19.25 18.01 20.88
N LYS A 132 -19.84 18.86 20.04
CA LYS A 132 -20.29 18.49 18.68
C LYS A 132 -19.13 18.05 17.77
N VAL A 133 -17.99 18.73 17.85
CA VAL A 133 -16.78 18.36 17.06
C VAL A 133 -16.20 17.07 17.59
N GLY A 134 -16.19 16.86 18.90
CA GLY A 134 -15.76 15.62 19.53
C GLY A 134 -16.65 14.43 19.14
N GLU A 135 -17.99 14.58 19.17
CA GLU A 135 -18.92 13.56 18.72
C GLU A 135 -18.73 13.19 17.25
N GLN A 136 -18.54 14.19 16.39
CA GLN A 136 -18.30 13.99 14.97
C GLN A 136 -16.98 13.25 14.72
N LEU A 137 -15.91 13.62 15.42
CA LEU A 137 -14.61 12.93 15.32
C LEU A 137 -14.71 11.47 15.75
N ASP A 138 -15.49 11.17 16.79
CA ASP A 138 -15.69 9.79 17.25
C ASP A 138 -16.44 8.94 16.23
N ILE A 139 -17.48 9.48 15.61
CA ILE A 139 -18.24 8.82 14.56
C ILE A 139 -17.34 8.50 13.37
N GLU A 140 -16.57 9.49 12.91
CA GLU A 140 -15.66 9.33 11.77
C GLU A 140 -14.53 8.35 12.07
N PHE A 141 -13.99 8.40 13.29
CA PHE A 141 -12.95 7.47 13.72
C PHE A 141 -13.44 6.01 13.74
N VAL A 142 -14.63 5.75 14.28
CA VAL A 142 -15.24 4.42 14.27
C VAL A 142 -15.52 3.97 12.84
N ALA A 143 -16.04 4.85 11.98
CA ALA A 143 -16.24 4.54 10.58
C ALA A 143 -14.93 4.18 9.85
N LEU A 144 -13.84 4.92 10.10
CA LEU A 144 -12.51 4.63 9.53
C LEU A 144 -11.94 3.29 10.02
N ALA A 145 -12.10 2.97 11.29
CA ALA A 145 -11.62 1.70 11.86
C ALA A 145 -12.42 0.51 11.29
N ASN A 146 -13.74 0.61 11.22
CA ASN A 146 -14.61 -0.42 10.65
C ASN A 146 -14.42 -0.58 9.12
N ALA A 147 -14.06 0.48 8.41
CA ALA A 147 -13.66 0.43 7.00
C ALA A 147 -12.22 -0.05 6.79
N HIS A 148 -11.49 -0.34 7.88
CA HIS A 148 -10.09 -0.76 7.90
C HIS A 148 -9.09 0.26 7.35
N PHE A 149 -9.45 1.55 7.25
CA PHE A 149 -8.54 2.61 6.81
C PHE A 149 -7.49 2.99 7.84
N ILE A 150 -7.81 2.75 9.12
CA ILE A 150 -6.88 2.93 10.24
C ILE A 150 -6.74 1.62 11.00
N GLU A 151 -5.59 1.43 11.61
CA GLU A 151 -5.24 0.24 12.39
C GLU A 151 -4.49 0.61 13.65
N GLN A 152 -4.52 -0.25 14.65
CA GLN A 152 -3.62 -0.12 15.81
C GLN A 152 -2.17 -0.26 15.35
N ALA A 153 -1.29 0.58 15.87
CA ALA A 153 0.12 0.50 15.56
C ALA A 153 0.74 -0.81 16.08
N PRO A 154 1.57 -1.50 15.26
CA PRO A 154 2.21 -2.72 15.70
C PRO A 154 3.17 -2.45 16.87
N THR A 155 3.18 -3.36 17.83
CA THR A 155 4.13 -3.36 18.95
C THR A 155 5.46 -3.98 18.54
N THR A 156 6.48 -3.87 19.38
CA THR A 156 7.80 -4.50 19.15
C THR A 156 7.75 -6.03 19.12
N ALA A 157 6.71 -6.64 19.69
CA ALA A 157 6.47 -8.08 19.63
C ALA A 157 5.79 -8.52 18.31
N THR A 158 5.34 -7.57 17.48
CA THR A 158 4.71 -7.87 16.20
C THR A 158 5.78 -8.17 15.16
N PRO A 159 5.69 -9.31 14.42
CA PRO A 159 6.66 -9.64 13.40
C PRO A 159 6.59 -8.63 12.23
N PRO A 160 7.70 -8.48 11.47
CA PRO A 160 7.75 -7.62 10.29
C PRO A 160 6.69 -8.00 9.24
N PRO A 161 6.22 -7.04 8.42
CA PRO A 161 5.18 -7.27 7.42
C PRO A 161 5.50 -8.40 6.42
N TRP A 162 6.75 -8.51 5.99
CA TRP A 162 7.19 -9.56 5.06
C TRP A 162 7.16 -10.97 5.65
N VAL A 163 7.26 -11.12 6.98
CA VAL A 163 7.07 -12.42 7.65
C VAL A 163 5.60 -12.80 7.66
N ARG A 164 4.69 -11.82 7.82
CA ARG A 164 3.24 -12.04 7.82
C ARG A 164 2.72 -12.53 6.47
N ASN A 165 3.36 -12.10 5.37
CA ASN A 165 2.96 -12.41 4.01
C ASN A 165 3.61 -13.67 3.43
N LYS A 166 4.48 -14.39 4.16
CA LYS A 166 4.99 -15.68 3.69
C LYS A 166 3.84 -16.68 3.56
N PRO A 167 3.77 -17.44 2.46
CA PRO A 167 2.74 -18.46 2.31
C PRO A 167 2.80 -19.43 3.48
N ASN A 168 1.65 -19.80 4.03
CA ASN A 168 1.56 -20.84 5.03
C ASN A 168 2.28 -22.07 4.49
N LEU A 169 3.40 -22.46 5.10
CA LEU A 169 3.86 -23.83 4.89
C LEU A 169 2.70 -24.73 5.29
N PRO A 170 2.34 -25.74 4.46
CA PRO A 170 1.28 -26.65 4.81
C PRO A 170 1.54 -27.14 6.24
N ALA A 171 0.53 -27.02 7.09
CA ALA A 171 0.56 -27.68 8.39
C ALA A 171 1.00 -29.10 8.10
N ALA A 172 2.15 -29.51 8.65
CA ALA A 172 2.68 -30.83 8.43
C ALA A 172 1.56 -31.83 8.68
N ALA A 173 1.15 -32.53 7.64
CA ALA A 173 0.14 -33.56 7.73
C ALA A 173 0.56 -34.46 8.89
N SER A 174 -0.22 -34.48 9.95
CA SER A 174 -0.06 -35.37 11.07
C SER A 174 -0.13 -36.80 10.55
N GLY A 175 1.00 -37.40 10.21
CA GLY A 175 1.01 -38.76 9.70
C GLY A 175 2.23 -39.27 8.94
N ALA A 176 3.33 -38.57 8.91
CA ALA A 176 4.57 -39.09 8.32
C ALA A 176 5.63 -39.31 9.38
N THR A 177 5.96 -40.55 9.59
CA THR A 177 6.99 -41.07 10.48
C THR A 177 8.33 -40.32 10.37
N ALA A 178 8.71 -39.72 11.47
CA ALA A 178 9.95 -39.01 11.66
C ALA A 178 11.19 -39.87 11.42
N LYS A 179 11.98 -39.56 10.40
CA LYS A 179 13.43 -39.86 10.37
C LYS A 179 14.17 -38.87 9.45
N SER A 180 14.31 -37.60 9.89
CA SER A 180 15.43 -36.73 9.50
C SER A 180 15.70 -35.79 10.66
N LYS A 181 16.64 -36.18 11.49
CA LYS A 181 17.08 -35.43 12.66
C LYS A 181 17.91 -34.21 12.25
N GLY A 182 17.55 -33.03 12.74
CA GLY A 182 18.52 -32.06 13.24
C GLY A 182 18.46 -30.62 12.74
N VAL A 183 17.91 -30.28 11.54
CA VAL A 183 17.93 -28.89 10.99
C VAL A 183 16.54 -28.29 10.83
N SER A 184 15.51 -29.12 10.71
CA SER A 184 14.12 -28.69 10.49
C SER A 184 13.50 -28.01 11.73
N THR A 185 13.79 -28.47 12.92
CA THR A 185 13.11 -28.08 14.16
C THR A 185 13.38 -26.64 14.61
N ALA A 186 14.58 -26.10 14.35
CA ALA A 186 14.91 -24.72 14.74
C ALA A 186 14.25 -23.67 13.81
N VAL A 187 14.18 -23.95 12.52
CA VAL A 187 13.51 -23.06 11.53
C VAL A 187 12.00 -23.09 11.77
N ASP A 188 11.43 -24.24 12.10
CA ASP A 188 10.02 -24.38 12.38
C ASP A 188 9.60 -23.64 13.65
N SER A 189 10.42 -23.66 14.71
CA SER A 189 10.15 -22.92 15.95
C SER A 189 10.21 -21.40 15.76
N VAL A 190 11.15 -20.88 14.96
CA VAL A 190 11.27 -19.46 14.63
C VAL A 190 10.06 -19.01 13.80
N ASN A 191 9.66 -19.77 12.80
CA ASN A 191 8.48 -19.48 11.99
C ASN A 191 7.20 -19.50 12.85
N GLN A 192 7.04 -20.49 13.72
CA GLN A 192 5.91 -20.60 14.64
C GLN A 192 5.81 -19.39 15.59
N TYR A 193 6.94 -18.88 16.09
CA TYR A 193 6.98 -17.67 16.91
C TYR A 193 6.44 -16.46 16.16
N TYR A 194 6.88 -16.24 14.91
CA TYR A 194 6.41 -15.11 14.10
C TYR A 194 4.95 -15.25 13.69
N TYR A 195 4.49 -16.46 13.37
CA TYR A 195 3.07 -16.67 13.02
C TYR A 195 2.14 -16.45 14.22
N ALA A 196 2.54 -16.86 15.42
CA ALA A 196 1.77 -16.61 16.64
C ALA A 196 1.66 -15.09 16.93
N GLY A 197 2.76 -14.35 16.74
CA GLY A 197 2.76 -12.89 16.88
C GLY A 197 1.88 -12.20 15.85
N ALA A 198 1.90 -12.65 14.59
CA ALA A 198 1.05 -12.12 13.51
C ALA A 198 -0.44 -12.39 13.77
N SER A 199 -0.78 -13.60 14.23
CA SER A 199 -2.16 -13.97 14.56
C SER A 199 -2.72 -13.11 15.68
N ARG A 200 -1.96 -12.92 16.78
CA ARG A 200 -2.36 -12.02 17.88
C ARG A 200 -2.57 -10.59 17.41
N TYR A 201 -1.68 -10.06 16.57
CA TYR A 201 -1.83 -8.71 16.03
C TYR A 201 -3.08 -8.58 15.17
N ASN A 202 -3.36 -9.55 14.31
CA ASN A 202 -4.54 -9.52 13.44
C ASN A 202 -5.85 -9.52 14.26
N GLN A 203 -5.90 -10.17 15.41
CA GLN A 203 -7.06 -10.15 16.31
C GLN A 203 -7.34 -8.78 16.92
N VAL A 204 -6.29 -8.01 17.26
CA VAL A 204 -6.43 -6.70 17.92
C VAL A 204 -6.36 -5.51 16.97
N ARG A 205 -5.93 -5.73 15.72
CA ARG A 205 -5.57 -4.71 14.75
C ARG A 205 -6.63 -3.62 14.55
N PHE A 206 -7.91 -4.02 14.55
CA PHE A 206 -9.05 -3.13 14.31
C PHE A 206 -9.99 -3.00 15.52
N GLN A 207 -9.65 -3.58 16.65
CA GLN A 207 -10.46 -3.46 17.85
C GLN A 207 -10.53 -2.02 18.33
N LEU A 208 -11.74 -1.53 18.54
CA LEU A 208 -12.00 -0.18 19.01
C LEU A 208 -11.74 -0.07 20.52
N PRO A 209 -11.36 1.12 21.02
CA PRO A 209 -11.26 1.35 22.46
C PRO A 209 -12.59 1.05 23.16
N PRO A 210 -12.59 0.31 24.28
CA PRO A 210 -13.81 0.04 25.03
C PRO A 210 -14.48 1.36 25.45
N GLY A 211 -15.80 1.42 25.32
CA GLY A 211 -16.59 2.61 25.60
C GLY A 211 -16.79 3.58 24.41
N LEU A 212 -15.87 3.64 23.44
CA LEU A 212 -16.05 4.46 22.24
C LEU A 212 -17.19 3.93 21.37
N GLU A 213 -17.22 2.63 21.16
CA GLU A 213 -18.25 1.97 20.36
C GLU A 213 -19.65 2.15 20.99
N ALA A 214 -19.78 1.97 22.30
CA ALA A 214 -21.02 2.20 23.02
C ALA A 214 -21.51 3.66 22.91
N ARG A 215 -20.58 4.62 23.00
CA ARG A 215 -20.88 6.04 22.85
C ARG A 215 -21.36 6.35 21.43
N VAL A 216 -20.70 5.84 20.41
CA VAL A 216 -21.10 6.07 19.01
C VAL A 216 -22.42 5.37 18.69
N ARG A 217 -22.71 4.16 19.22
CA ARG A 217 -24.05 3.54 19.14
C ARG A 217 -25.14 4.43 19.70
N GLY A 218 -24.89 5.07 20.86
CA GLY A 218 -25.82 6.04 21.44
C GLY A 218 -26.08 7.23 20.51
N LEU A 219 -25.05 7.74 19.82
CA LEU A 219 -25.18 8.83 18.83
C LEU A 219 -25.95 8.39 17.58
N VAL A 220 -25.79 7.16 17.15
CA VAL A 220 -26.54 6.56 16.04
C VAL A 220 -28.04 6.43 16.42
N ALA A 221 -28.33 5.92 17.63
CA ALA A 221 -29.67 5.80 18.14
C ALA A 221 -30.38 7.17 18.30
N ALA A 222 -29.62 8.20 18.69
CA ALA A 222 -30.09 9.59 18.78
C ALA A 222 -30.28 10.29 17.40
N GLY A 223 -30.01 9.60 16.29
CA GLY A 223 -30.16 10.17 14.93
C GLY A 223 -29.11 11.19 14.52
N LYS A 224 -28.03 11.34 15.29
CA LYS A 224 -26.92 12.29 15.02
C LYS A 224 -25.97 11.86 13.90
N VAL A 225 -26.14 10.66 13.32
CA VAL A 225 -25.28 10.11 12.28
C VAL A 225 -25.94 10.22 10.91
N ASN A 226 -25.18 10.71 9.92
CA ASN A 226 -25.64 10.80 8.54
C ASN A 226 -26.01 9.40 7.98
N PRO A 227 -27.17 9.23 7.30
CA PRO A 227 -27.62 7.94 6.75
C PRO A 227 -26.60 7.23 5.85
N GLN A 228 -25.83 7.99 5.06
CA GLN A 228 -24.77 7.44 4.19
C GLN A 228 -23.62 6.78 4.96
N LYS A 229 -23.39 7.19 6.21
CA LYS A 229 -22.32 6.68 7.06
C LYS A 229 -22.77 5.58 8.03
N ARG A 230 -24.08 5.38 8.21
CA ARG A 230 -24.61 4.32 9.08
C ARG A 230 -24.00 2.96 8.76
N LYS A 231 -23.86 2.63 7.47
CA LYS A 231 -23.28 1.37 7.02
C LYS A 231 -21.90 1.11 7.63
N TRP A 232 -21.05 2.14 7.74
CA TRP A 232 -19.70 2.00 8.26
C TRP A 232 -19.62 2.03 9.79
N VAL A 233 -20.59 2.61 10.45
CA VAL A 233 -20.65 2.73 11.91
C VAL A 233 -21.26 1.50 12.56
N THR A 234 -22.19 0.81 11.89
CA THR A 234 -22.94 -0.36 12.41
C THR A 234 -22.35 -1.70 11.99
N LEU A 235 -21.22 -1.72 11.25
CA LEU A 235 -20.60 -2.94 10.72
C LEU A 235 -20.13 -3.94 11.79
N SER A 236 -19.99 -3.53 13.04
CA SER A 236 -19.60 -4.39 14.16
C SER A 236 -20.69 -5.37 14.63
N GLU A 237 -21.95 -5.20 14.22
CA GLU A 237 -23.05 -6.08 14.65
C GLU A 237 -23.14 -7.42 13.91
N GLY A 238 -22.34 -7.64 12.85
CA GLY A 238 -22.39 -8.83 11.98
C GLY A 238 -21.15 -9.71 11.99
N GLN A 239 -20.18 -9.47 12.84
CA GLN A 239 -19.01 -10.34 12.98
C GLN A 239 -19.20 -11.35 14.13
N ASP A 240 -20.12 -12.30 13.94
CA ASP A 240 -19.99 -13.61 14.58
C ASP A 240 -18.79 -14.32 13.92
N TYR A 241 -17.61 -14.12 14.52
CA TYR A 241 -16.51 -15.06 14.33
C TYR A 241 -16.99 -16.36 14.96
N GLY A 242 -17.30 -17.35 14.11
CA GLY A 242 -17.66 -18.67 14.56
C GLY A 242 -16.75 -19.11 15.71
N ASP A 243 -17.36 -19.31 16.83
CA ASP A 243 -16.78 -19.82 18.06
C ASP A 243 -16.39 -21.29 17.83
N ASP A 244 -15.16 -21.49 17.38
CA ASP A 244 -14.50 -22.77 17.48
C ASP A 244 -13.43 -22.70 18.58
N GLY A 245 -13.84 -23.11 19.78
CA GLY A 245 -12.93 -23.49 20.87
C GLY A 245 -12.69 -22.42 21.93
N GLY A 246 -13.52 -22.44 22.95
CA GLY A 246 -13.42 -21.64 24.15
C GLY A 246 -12.03 -21.56 24.76
N LEU A 247 -11.52 -20.36 24.85
CA LEU A 247 -10.54 -19.97 25.84
C LEU A 247 -10.99 -18.64 26.44
N SER A 248 -11.52 -18.74 27.65
CA SER A 248 -11.83 -17.59 28.52
C SER A 248 -10.62 -16.64 28.62
N PRO A 249 -10.83 -15.33 28.69
CA PRO A 249 -9.76 -14.37 28.89
C PRO A 249 -9.11 -14.62 30.25
N MET A 250 -7.90 -15.13 30.23
CA MET A 250 -7.07 -15.30 31.41
C MET A 250 -6.62 -13.90 31.87
N SER A 251 -7.10 -13.47 33.01
CA SER A 251 -6.61 -12.31 33.75
C SER A 251 -5.13 -12.52 34.05
N ILE A 252 -4.28 -11.75 33.42
CA ILE A 252 -2.87 -11.65 33.81
C ILE A 252 -2.78 -10.55 34.86
N ASP A 253 -2.95 -10.96 36.11
CA ASP A 253 -2.49 -10.22 37.27
C ASP A 253 -1.01 -10.53 37.42
N GLY A 254 -0.18 -9.53 37.42
CA GLY A 254 1.29 -9.63 37.49
C GLY A 254 1.91 -8.27 37.68
N GLY A 255 1.74 -7.71 38.87
CA GLY A 255 2.41 -6.51 39.31
C GLY A 255 3.93 -6.66 39.33
N THR A 256 4.60 -5.62 38.93
CA THR A 256 5.83 -5.13 39.54
C THR A 256 5.85 -3.61 39.43
N GLU A 257 5.68 -3.01 40.58
CA GLU A 257 5.91 -1.58 40.84
C GLU A 257 7.36 -1.26 40.50
N ASP A 258 7.58 -0.28 39.63
CA ASP A 258 8.82 0.50 39.59
C ASP A 258 8.45 1.99 39.59
N GLU A 259 8.52 2.55 40.81
CA GLU A 259 8.39 3.96 41.05
C GLU A 259 9.63 4.69 40.54
N GLY A 260 9.39 5.74 39.75
CA GLY A 260 10.30 6.85 39.68
C GLY A 260 10.73 7.38 38.34
N ARG A 261 9.97 8.27 37.74
CA ARG A 261 10.40 9.60 37.35
C ARG A 261 9.30 10.36 36.58
N ASN A 262 8.88 11.43 37.22
CA ASN A 262 8.01 12.48 36.70
C ASN A 262 8.42 12.94 35.29
N GLY A 263 7.57 12.70 34.30
CA GLY A 263 7.49 13.41 33.04
C GLY A 263 6.01 13.61 32.74
N VAL A 264 5.59 14.86 32.73
CA VAL A 264 4.25 15.39 32.55
C VAL A 264 3.53 14.82 31.33
N TRP A 265 2.83 13.67 31.47
CA TRP A 265 1.80 13.15 30.58
C TRP A 265 0.99 12.08 31.34
N GLY A 266 0.40 12.48 32.44
CA GLY A 266 -0.49 11.62 33.20
C GLY A 266 -1.94 11.96 32.91
N SER A 267 -2.69 11.06 32.32
CA SER A 267 -4.13 10.99 32.49
C SER A 267 -4.53 9.56 32.84
N ALA A 268 -5.37 9.49 33.87
CA ALA A 268 -5.75 8.33 34.64
C ALA A 268 -6.78 7.44 33.93
N ASP A 269 -6.38 6.83 32.77
CA ASP A 269 -7.18 5.76 32.19
C ASP A 269 -6.21 4.75 31.55
N GLY A 270 -6.13 3.55 32.10
CA GLY A 270 -5.27 2.46 31.65
C GLY A 270 -5.44 1.99 30.20
N HIS A 271 -6.30 2.65 29.42
CA HIS A 271 -6.52 2.43 27.97
C HIS A 271 -5.86 3.53 27.09
N ALA A 272 -5.12 4.47 27.67
CA ALA A 272 -4.55 5.63 26.98
C ALA A 272 -3.34 5.31 26.07
N ALA A 273 -2.86 4.08 26.03
CA ALA A 273 -1.61 3.73 25.36
C ALA A 273 -1.76 3.22 23.92
N VAL A 274 -2.97 2.96 23.43
CA VAL A 274 -3.17 2.41 22.08
C VAL A 274 -2.97 3.51 21.03
N GLN A 275 -1.92 3.34 20.21
CA GLN A 275 -1.61 4.22 19.10
C GLN A 275 -2.24 3.70 17.81
N TRP A 276 -2.72 4.62 17.00
CA TRP A 276 -3.35 4.36 15.71
C TRP A 276 -2.51 4.92 14.58
N ARG A 277 -2.54 4.25 13.44
CA ARG A 277 -1.88 4.69 12.20
C ARG A 277 -2.74 4.40 10.98
N VAL A 278 -2.39 4.99 9.84
CA VAL A 278 -3.04 4.72 8.56
C VAL A 278 -2.68 3.31 8.08
N ASN A 279 -3.70 2.55 7.66
CA ASN A 279 -3.57 1.24 7.07
C ASN A 279 -3.43 1.33 5.54
N PHE A 280 -2.21 1.39 5.04
CA PHE A 280 -1.95 1.46 3.59
C PHE A 280 -2.31 0.18 2.85
N ASP A 281 -2.35 -0.97 3.53
CA ASP A 281 -2.71 -2.25 2.91
C ASP A 281 -4.14 -2.22 2.36
N GLU A 282 -5.08 -1.62 3.11
CA GLU A 282 -6.47 -1.48 2.66
C GLU A 282 -6.60 -0.49 1.49
N PHE A 283 -5.85 0.61 1.50
CA PHE A 283 -5.82 1.53 0.36
C PHE A 283 -5.25 0.84 -0.89
N ASN A 284 -4.15 0.10 -0.76
CA ASN A 284 -3.56 -0.67 -1.86
C ASN A 284 -4.54 -1.70 -2.42
N ARG A 285 -5.29 -2.41 -1.56
CA ARG A 285 -6.36 -3.32 -1.97
C ARG A 285 -7.40 -2.60 -2.82
N ARG A 286 -7.91 -1.45 -2.36
CA ARG A 286 -8.92 -0.67 -3.10
C ARG A 286 -8.38 -0.11 -4.42
N PHE A 287 -7.15 0.36 -4.46
CA PHE A 287 -6.51 0.81 -5.69
C PHE A 287 -6.32 -0.35 -6.67
N ARG A 288 -5.91 -1.52 -6.19
CA ARG A 288 -5.79 -2.75 -6.97
C ARG A 288 -7.14 -3.15 -7.59
N HIS A 289 -8.21 -3.16 -6.79
CA HIS A 289 -9.57 -3.42 -7.30
C HIS A 289 -9.98 -2.39 -8.35
N ALA A 290 -9.77 -1.11 -8.09
CA ALA A 290 -10.05 -0.05 -9.06
C ALA A 290 -9.24 -0.20 -10.35
N ALA A 291 -8.00 -0.69 -10.26
CA ALA A 291 -7.16 -0.99 -11.41
C ALA A 291 -7.74 -2.13 -12.27
N CYS A 292 -8.27 -3.18 -11.63
CA CYS A 292 -8.95 -4.28 -12.32
C CYS A 292 -10.23 -3.80 -13.01
N VAL A 293 -11.10 -3.08 -12.28
CA VAL A 293 -12.35 -2.51 -12.82
C VAL A 293 -12.08 -1.58 -14.00
N LYS A 294 -11.04 -0.73 -13.91
CA LYS A 294 -10.64 0.18 -14.99
C LYS A 294 -10.27 -0.58 -16.27
N LEU A 295 -9.54 -1.69 -16.16
CA LEU A 295 -9.18 -2.51 -17.31
C LEU A 295 -10.42 -3.15 -17.96
N VAL A 296 -11.30 -3.75 -17.14
CA VAL A 296 -12.55 -4.36 -17.61
C VAL A 296 -13.42 -3.31 -18.32
N ARG A 297 -13.55 -2.11 -17.75
CA ARG A 297 -14.28 -1.00 -18.37
C ARG A 297 -13.73 -0.59 -19.72
N GLN A 298 -12.40 -0.56 -19.86
CA GLN A 298 -11.74 -0.21 -21.13
C GLN A 298 -11.92 -1.30 -22.21
N LYS A 299 -12.01 -2.56 -21.80
CA LYS A 299 -12.06 -3.69 -22.71
C LYS A 299 -13.48 -4.13 -23.10
N LEU A 300 -14.36 -4.26 -22.12
CA LEU A 300 -15.70 -4.84 -22.26
C LEU A 300 -16.83 -3.84 -22.02
N GLY A 301 -16.51 -2.64 -21.53
CA GLY A 301 -17.48 -1.58 -21.33
C GLY A 301 -17.93 -1.38 -19.88
N ALA A 302 -18.92 -0.49 -19.71
CA ALA A 302 -19.33 -0.04 -18.38
C ALA A 302 -20.15 -1.08 -17.60
N ARG A 303 -21.01 -1.89 -18.28
CA ARG A 303 -21.87 -2.91 -17.64
C ARG A 303 -21.02 -4.01 -17.00
N ALA A 304 -20.10 -4.60 -17.74
CA ALA A 304 -19.14 -5.59 -17.27
C ALA A 304 -18.31 -5.05 -16.07
N ALA A 305 -17.85 -3.81 -16.18
CA ALA A 305 -17.10 -3.16 -15.10
C ALA A 305 -17.92 -3.00 -13.82
N THR A 306 -19.22 -2.67 -13.91
CA THR A 306 -20.10 -2.54 -12.76
C THR A 306 -20.32 -3.88 -12.05
N VAL A 307 -20.45 -4.97 -12.81
CA VAL A 307 -20.57 -6.33 -12.27
C VAL A 307 -19.28 -6.73 -11.53
N VAL A 308 -18.11 -6.53 -12.14
CA VAL A 308 -16.82 -6.83 -11.52
C VAL A 308 -16.57 -5.96 -10.28
N GLU A 309 -16.97 -4.69 -10.30
CA GLU A 309 -16.89 -3.79 -9.15
C GLU A 309 -17.74 -4.30 -7.98
N ALA A 310 -18.96 -4.76 -8.23
CA ALA A 310 -19.84 -5.35 -7.23
C ALA A 310 -19.24 -6.65 -6.64
N MET A 311 -18.67 -7.53 -7.49
CA MET A 311 -18.00 -8.75 -7.04
C MET A 311 -16.82 -8.43 -6.10
N LEU A 312 -15.95 -7.50 -6.49
CA LEU A 312 -14.80 -7.12 -5.69
C LEU A 312 -15.20 -6.35 -4.41
N ALA A 313 -16.29 -5.59 -4.43
CA ALA A 313 -16.80 -4.89 -3.26
C ALA A 313 -17.38 -5.86 -2.21
N SER A 314 -18.14 -6.87 -2.65
CA SER A 314 -18.70 -7.91 -1.79
C SER A 314 -17.59 -8.80 -1.19
N GLY A 315 -16.65 -9.26 -2.01
CA GLY A 315 -15.56 -10.16 -1.61
C GLY A 315 -14.50 -9.51 -0.71
N ARG A 316 -14.38 -8.18 -0.70
CA ARG A 316 -13.30 -7.43 -0.03
C ARG A 316 -13.10 -7.79 1.44
N ARG A 317 -14.16 -8.04 2.18
CA ARG A 317 -14.09 -8.35 3.62
C ARG A 317 -13.50 -9.71 3.92
N PHE A 318 -13.58 -10.62 2.96
CA PHE A 318 -13.11 -11.99 3.11
C PHE A 318 -11.69 -12.19 2.55
N GLU A 319 -11.13 -11.16 1.91
CA GLU A 319 -9.74 -11.18 1.44
C GLU A 319 -8.77 -11.05 2.61
N THR A 320 -7.91 -12.04 2.80
CA THR A 320 -6.93 -12.07 3.89
C THR A 320 -5.64 -11.33 3.53
N LYS A 321 -5.23 -11.38 2.25
CA LYS A 321 -4.01 -10.74 1.74
C LYS A 321 -4.32 -9.69 0.69
N VAL A 322 -3.42 -8.74 0.53
CA VAL A 322 -3.54 -7.69 -0.50
C VAL A 322 -3.20 -8.23 -1.89
N ASP A 323 -2.34 -9.24 -1.98
CA ASP A 323 -1.78 -9.83 -3.21
C ASP A 323 -2.48 -11.11 -3.67
N GLU A 324 -3.71 -11.38 -3.22
CA GLU A 324 -4.47 -12.56 -3.66
C GLU A 324 -4.71 -12.54 -5.16
N SER A 325 -4.38 -13.65 -5.84
CA SER A 325 -4.51 -13.75 -7.30
C SER A 325 -5.97 -13.88 -7.77
N ARG A 326 -6.87 -14.33 -6.91
CA ARG A 326 -8.30 -14.53 -7.17
C ARG A 326 -9.13 -13.90 -6.07
N SER A 327 -10.31 -13.40 -6.43
CA SER A 327 -11.30 -12.95 -5.45
C SER A 327 -11.98 -14.16 -4.78
N VAL A 328 -12.74 -13.87 -3.73
CA VAL A 328 -13.61 -14.86 -3.10
C VAL A 328 -14.69 -15.29 -4.09
N PRO A 329 -15.04 -16.58 -4.16
CA PRO A 329 -16.14 -17.06 -4.98
C PRO A 329 -17.49 -16.49 -4.52
N LEU A 330 -18.29 -15.98 -5.44
CA LEU A 330 -19.61 -15.38 -5.18
C LEU A 330 -20.67 -15.99 -6.09
N SER A 331 -21.87 -16.20 -5.57
CA SER A 331 -23.00 -16.62 -6.37
C SER A 331 -23.58 -15.44 -7.17
N VAL A 332 -24.35 -15.74 -8.24
CA VAL A 332 -25.06 -14.71 -9.02
C VAL A 332 -25.96 -13.86 -8.12
N GLN A 333 -26.60 -14.50 -7.12
CA GLN A 333 -27.49 -13.81 -6.17
C GLN A 333 -26.75 -12.84 -5.26
N ASP A 334 -25.54 -13.19 -4.80
CA ASP A 334 -24.71 -12.31 -3.96
C ASP A 334 -24.29 -11.06 -4.75
N VAL A 335 -23.88 -11.25 -6.01
CA VAL A 335 -23.53 -10.15 -6.91
C VAL A 335 -24.74 -9.26 -7.19
N TYR A 336 -25.90 -9.85 -7.48
CA TYR A 336 -27.14 -9.11 -7.72
C TYR A 336 -27.58 -8.30 -6.50
N SER A 337 -27.51 -8.87 -5.28
CA SER A 337 -27.82 -8.16 -4.04
C SER A 337 -26.94 -6.93 -3.84
N THR A 338 -25.64 -7.07 -4.08
CA THR A 338 -24.66 -5.97 -3.99
C THR A 338 -24.92 -4.89 -5.05
N LEU A 339 -25.27 -5.29 -6.28
CA LEU A 339 -25.65 -4.35 -7.34
C LEU A 339 -26.91 -3.56 -7.01
N ARG A 340 -27.90 -4.22 -6.42
CA ARG A 340 -29.14 -3.57 -5.99
C ARG A 340 -28.88 -2.57 -4.84
N GLU A 341 -28.02 -2.93 -3.89
CA GLU A 341 -27.60 -2.00 -2.83
C GLU A 341 -26.86 -0.77 -3.38
N SER A 342 -26.10 -0.92 -4.46
CA SER A 342 -25.41 0.18 -5.14
C SER A 342 -26.32 1.04 -6.04
N GLY A 343 -27.61 0.68 -6.17
CA GLY A 343 -28.59 1.41 -6.97
C GLY A 343 -28.58 1.07 -8.46
N SER A 344 -27.97 -0.05 -8.86
CA SER A 344 -27.99 -0.52 -10.26
C SER A 344 -29.38 -1.03 -10.63
N SER A 345 -29.82 -0.75 -11.87
CA SER A 345 -31.11 -1.19 -12.42
C SER A 345 -31.06 -2.53 -13.17
N MET A 346 -29.92 -3.26 -13.12
CA MET A 346 -29.74 -4.53 -13.82
C MET A 346 -30.64 -5.63 -13.20
N SER A 347 -31.26 -6.45 -14.06
CA SER A 347 -32.02 -7.62 -13.62
C SER A 347 -31.10 -8.80 -13.29
N LEU A 348 -31.62 -9.81 -12.57
CA LEU A 348 -30.85 -11.01 -12.22
C LEU A 348 -30.40 -11.76 -13.48
N GLU A 349 -31.27 -11.84 -14.51
CA GLU A 349 -30.95 -12.49 -15.78
C GLU A 349 -29.84 -11.77 -16.53
N GLU A 350 -29.87 -10.43 -16.55
CA GLU A 350 -28.82 -9.62 -17.17
C GLU A 350 -27.47 -9.78 -16.45
N VAL A 351 -27.47 -9.89 -15.12
CA VAL A 351 -26.25 -10.14 -14.34
C VAL A 351 -25.68 -11.53 -14.65
N GLY A 352 -26.56 -12.55 -14.79
CA GLY A 352 -26.14 -13.90 -15.18
C GLY A 352 -25.51 -13.93 -16.56
N ALA A 353 -26.17 -13.32 -17.56
CA ALA A 353 -25.64 -13.23 -18.92
C ALA A 353 -24.28 -12.50 -18.99
N GLU A 354 -24.13 -11.37 -18.27
CA GLU A 354 -22.86 -10.63 -18.24
C GLU A 354 -21.74 -11.43 -17.56
N LEU A 355 -22.04 -12.25 -16.55
CA LEU A 355 -21.06 -13.14 -15.91
C LEU A 355 -20.62 -14.29 -16.84
N GLU A 356 -21.54 -14.84 -17.65
CA GLU A 356 -21.23 -15.83 -18.68
C GLU A 356 -20.33 -15.22 -19.77
N ASP A 357 -20.68 -14.03 -20.28
CA ASP A 357 -19.87 -13.31 -21.27
C ASP A 357 -18.45 -12.99 -20.75
N LEU A 358 -18.34 -12.62 -19.47
CA LEU A 358 -17.05 -12.38 -18.81
C LEU A 358 -16.23 -13.65 -18.61
N ASN A 359 -16.87 -14.81 -18.39
CA ASN A 359 -16.21 -16.10 -18.27
C ASN A 359 -15.67 -16.60 -19.62
N ASP A 360 -16.39 -16.31 -20.72
CA ASP A 360 -16.01 -16.72 -22.07
C ASP A 360 -14.92 -15.82 -22.70
N ASP A 361 -14.52 -14.73 -22.01
CA ASP A 361 -13.45 -13.84 -22.49
C ASP A 361 -12.08 -14.58 -22.56
N PRO A 362 -11.33 -14.44 -23.66
CA PRO A 362 -10.03 -15.09 -23.85
C PRO A 362 -8.98 -14.78 -22.78
N LEU A 363 -9.15 -13.69 -22.01
CA LEU A 363 -8.27 -13.35 -20.88
C LEU A 363 -8.65 -14.07 -19.59
N GLU A 364 -9.77 -14.81 -19.58
CA GLU A 364 -10.29 -15.46 -18.38
C GLU A 364 -10.37 -14.48 -17.19
N LEU A 365 -11.03 -13.33 -17.41
CA LEU A 365 -11.17 -12.27 -16.41
C LEU A 365 -11.90 -12.77 -15.17
N ILE A 366 -12.88 -13.64 -15.38
CA ILE A 366 -13.63 -14.36 -14.36
C ILE A 366 -13.46 -15.85 -14.62
N SER A 367 -13.56 -16.66 -13.60
CA SER A 367 -13.62 -18.11 -13.73
C SER A 367 -14.71 -18.71 -12.85
N LEU A 368 -15.35 -19.72 -13.39
CA LEU A 368 -16.29 -20.56 -12.69
C LEU A 368 -15.53 -21.44 -11.68
N VAL A 369 -15.95 -21.46 -10.42
CA VAL A 369 -15.25 -22.22 -9.35
C VAL A 369 -15.99 -23.51 -9.00
N GLY A 370 -17.28 -23.61 -9.33
CA GLY A 370 -18.11 -24.79 -9.04
C GLY A 370 -19.46 -24.41 -8.42
N ASP A 371 -20.22 -25.42 -8.04
CA ASP A 371 -21.51 -25.23 -7.39
C ASP A 371 -21.34 -25.03 -5.89
N THR A 372 -21.82 -23.90 -5.41
CA THR A 372 -21.98 -23.61 -3.98
C THR A 372 -23.43 -23.88 -3.56
N PRO A 373 -23.76 -23.93 -2.25
CA PRO A 373 -25.14 -24.05 -1.80
C PRO A 373 -26.11 -22.98 -2.35
N GLY A 374 -25.57 -21.88 -2.88
CA GLY A 374 -26.30 -20.77 -3.52
C GLY A 374 -26.33 -20.82 -5.05
N GLY A 375 -25.87 -21.90 -5.70
CA GLY A 375 -25.76 -22.05 -7.14
C GLY A 375 -24.33 -21.93 -7.67
N VAL A 376 -24.22 -21.63 -8.96
CA VAL A 376 -22.92 -21.46 -9.66
C VAL A 376 -22.14 -20.28 -9.08
N ALA A 377 -20.88 -20.50 -8.69
CA ALA A 377 -20.02 -19.49 -8.11
C ALA A 377 -18.92 -19.03 -9.09
N PHE A 378 -18.74 -17.73 -9.15
CA PHE A 378 -17.74 -17.07 -9.99
C PHE A 378 -16.70 -16.37 -9.13
N CYS A 379 -15.45 -16.36 -9.58
CA CYS A 379 -14.37 -15.56 -8.98
C CYS A 379 -13.67 -14.68 -10.01
N VAL A 380 -13.23 -13.51 -9.62
CA VAL A 380 -12.44 -12.59 -10.45
C VAL A 380 -10.97 -12.99 -10.41
N ASN A 381 -10.35 -13.18 -11.57
CA ASN A 381 -8.93 -13.51 -11.71
C ASN A 381 -8.07 -12.24 -11.69
N MET A 382 -7.93 -11.60 -10.53
CA MET A 382 -7.20 -10.34 -10.38
C MET A 382 -5.75 -10.44 -10.86
N GLY A 383 -5.07 -11.54 -10.57
CA GLY A 383 -3.69 -11.76 -11.02
C GLY A 383 -3.55 -11.68 -12.54
N ARG A 384 -4.42 -12.36 -13.30
CA ARG A 384 -4.39 -12.31 -14.79
C ARG A 384 -4.70 -10.92 -15.33
N ILE A 385 -5.68 -10.24 -14.74
CA ILE A 385 -6.04 -8.86 -15.13
C ILE A 385 -4.84 -7.94 -14.95
N LEU A 386 -4.17 -8.03 -13.81
CA LEU A 386 -3.02 -7.20 -13.49
C LEU A 386 -1.79 -7.55 -14.34
N ASP A 387 -1.52 -8.84 -14.58
CA ASP A 387 -0.43 -9.27 -15.46
C ASP A 387 -0.62 -8.75 -16.89
N TYR A 388 -1.85 -8.81 -17.41
CA TYR A 388 -2.17 -8.22 -18.70
C TYR A 388 -1.96 -6.71 -18.69
N ARG A 389 -2.35 -6.01 -17.63
CA ARG A 389 -2.14 -4.58 -17.48
C ARG A 389 -0.65 -4.23 -17.39
N LYS A 390 0.14 -5.00 -16.61
CA LYS A 390 1.61 -4.86 -16.55
C LYS A 390 2.25 -5.00 -17.92
N LEU A 391 1.84 -6.00 -18.69
CA LEU A 391 2.32 -6.20 -20.06
C LEU A 391 1.98 -5.00 -20.96
N LYS A 392 0.75 -4.48 -20.88
CA LYS A 392 0.34 -3.30 -21.67
C LYS A 392 1.11 -2.04 -21.30
N GLU A 393 1.42 -1.84 -20.04
CA GLU A 393 2.23 -0.73 -19.56
C GLU A 393 3.67 -0.82 -20.08
N VAL A 394 4.28 -2.01 -20.01
CA VAL A 394 5.60 -2.28 -20.60
C VAL A 394 5.60 -2.05 -22.11
N GLU A 395 4.58 -2.54 -22.84
CA GLU A 395 4.43 -2.32 -24.29
C GLU A 395 4.36 -0.82 -24.63
N ALA A 396 3.64 -0.04 -23.83
CA ALA A 396 3.57 1.40 -24.01
C ALA A 396 4.95 2.06 -23.80
N GLY A 397 5.67 1.68 -22.73
CA GLY A 397 7.02 2.14 -22.47
C GLY A 397 8.03 1.78 -23.56
N VAL A 398 7.94 0.56 -24.11
CA VAL A 398 8.76 0.14 -25.27
C VAL A 398 8.46 0.99 -26.49
N ARG A 399 7.19 1.24 -26.79
CA ARG A 399 6.77 2.08 -27.91
C ARG A 399 7.29 3.51 -27.79
N ASP A 400 7.15 4.08 -26.62
CA ASP A 400 7.47 5.49 -26.38
C ASP A 400 8.99 5.73 -26.37
N ARG A 401 9.79 4.77 -25.88
CA ARG A 401 11.26 4.88 -25.79
C ARG A 401 11.98 4.42 -27.04
N PHE A 402 11.52 3.34 -27.68
CA PHE A 402 12.24 2.68 -28.78
C PHE A 402 11.52 2.77 -30.12
N GLY A 403 10.27 3.21 -30.13
CA GLY A 403 9.45 3.39 -31.33
C GLY A 403 8.58 2.17 -31.69
N PRO A 404 7.72 2.32 -32.70
CA PRO A 404 6.71 1.32 -33.06
C PRO A 404 7.31 0.01 -33.64
N LEU A 405 8.44 0.09 -34.33
CA LEU A 405 9.13 -1.09 -34.88
C LEU A 405 9.72 -1.95 -33.76
N ALA A 406 10.27 -1.33 -32.72
CA ALA A 406 10.75 -2.03 -31.54
C ALA A 406 9.60 -2.74 -30.79
N LEU A 407 8.44 -2.09 -30.66
CA LEU A 407 7.25 -2.73 -30.10
C LEU A 407 6.81 -3.96 -30.91
N ARG A 408 6.86 -3.88 -32.26
CA ARG A 408 6.52 -5.02 -33.13
C ARG A 408 7.47 -6.20 -32.88
N ILE A 409 8.77 -5.96 -32.79
CA ILE A 409 9.77 -6.99 -32.47
C ILE A 409 9.54 -7.54 -31.05
N PHE A 410 9.29 -6.69 -30.08
CA PHE A 410 9.02 -7.09 -28.69
C PHE A 410 7.82 -8.02 -28.60
N ARG A 411 6.68 -7.66 -29.22
CA ARG A 411 5.46 -8.50 -29.28
C ARG A 411 5.69 -9.81 -29.99
N LEU A 412 6.46 -9.80 -31.09
CA LEU A 412 6.80 -11.00 -31.82
C LEU A 412 7.59 -11.99 -30.96
N LEU A 413 8.60 -11.50 -30.26
CA LEU A 413 9.42 -12.30 -29.33
C LEU A 413 8.62 -12.78 -28.13
N PHE A 414 7.71 -11.97 -27.60
CA PHE A 414 6.80 -12.39 -26.54
C PHE A 414 5.89 -13.55 -26.96
N LEU A 415 5.32 -13.49 -28.17
CA LEU A 415 4.42 -14.52 -28.69
C LEU A 415 5.15 -15.80 -29.09
N LYS A 416 6.30 -15.67 -29.78
CA LYS A 416 7.05 -16.81 -30.34
C LYS A 416 8.09 -17.39 -29.38
N ARG A 417 8.31 -16.71 -28.25
CA ARG A 417 9.25 -17.07 -27.18
C ARG A 417 10.71 -16.88 -27.56
N GLN A 418 11.20 -17.57 -28.57
CA GLN A 418 12.61 -17.54 -29.01
C GLN A 418 12.70 -17.55 -30.53
N LEU A 419 13.48 -16.65 -31.10
CA LEU A 419 13.70 -16.55 -32.55
C LEU A 419 15.15 -16.14 -32.86
N GLU A 420 15.65 -16.55 -34.02
CA GLU A 420 16.91 -16.04 -34.60
C GLU A 420 16.68 -14.66 -35.23
N GLN A 421 17.73 -13.86 -35.34
CA GLN A 421 17.67 -12.50 -35.91
C GLN A 421 17.05 -12.48 -37.32
N LYS A 422 17.39 -13.46 -38.17
CA LYS A 422 16.86 -13.55 -39.55
C LYS A 422 15.35 -13.83 -39.52
N GLN A 423 14.91 -14.75 -38.68
CA GLN A 423 13.47 -15.06 -38.53
C GLN A 423 12.69 -13.85 -38.00
N ILE A 424 13.29 -13.09 -37.09
CA ILE A 424 12.64 -11.86 -36.57
C ILE A 424 12.48 -10.84 -37.70
N ALA A 425 13.52 -10.61 -38.54
CA ALA A 425 13.46 -9.69 -39.65
C ALA A 425 12.36 -10.08 -40.66
N ASP A 426 12.33 -11.36 -41.04
CA ASP A 426 11.35 -11.88 -41.98
C ASP A 426 9.91 -11.80 -41.44
N MET A 427 9.67 -12.21 -40.19
CA MET A 427 8.34 -12.21 -39.56
C MET A 427 7.85 -10.81 -39.20
N ALA A 428 8.75 -9.92 -38.77
CA ALA A 428 8.42 -8.54 -38.48
C ALA A 428 8.31 -7.66 -39.72
N MET A 429 8.72 -8.17 -40.90
CA MET A 429 8.81 -7.41 -42.16
C MET A 429 9.65 -6.14 -42.02
N ILE A 430 10.81 -6.24 -41.39
CA ILE A 430 11.75 -5.16 -41.16
C ILE A 430 13.10 -5.52 -41.78
N PRO A 431 13.82 -4.57 -42.44
CA PRO A 431 15.14 -4.87 -42.99
C PRO A 431 16.10 -5.43 -41.95
N THR A 432 16.90 -6.42 -42.32
CA THR A 432 17.81 -7.13 -41.39
C THR A 432 18.78 -6.19 -40.66
N LYS A 433 19.23 -5.12 -41.33
CA LYS A 433 20.12 -4.12 -40.73
C LYS A 433 19.41 -3.37 -39.60
N GLU A 434 18.20 -2.89 -39.87
CA GLU A 434 17.40 -2.15 -38.90
C GLU A 434 16.95 -3.06 -37.74
N THR A 435 16.56 -4.30 -38.03
CA THR A 435 16.24 -5.32 -37.00
C THR A 435 17.43 -5.51 -36.05
N ARG A 436 18.66 -5.57 -36.57
CA ARG A 436 19.88 -5.71 -35.77
C ARG A 436 20.05 -4.49 -34.85
N GLU A 437 19.94 -3.29 -35.37
CA GLU A 437 20.09 -2.06 -34.59
C GLU A 437 19.05 -1.99 -33.45
N ILE A 438 17.80 -2.33 -33.73
CA ILE A 438 16.73 -2.34 -32.73
C ILE A 438 16.99 -3.40 -31.66
N LEU A 439 17.36 -4.63 -32.05
CA LEU A 439 17.63 -5.73 -31.12
C LEU A 439 18.78 -5.39 -30.17
N TYR A 440 19.90 -4.84 -30.68
CA TYR A 440 21.00 -4.42 -29.82
C TYR A 440 20.67 -3.22 -28.94
N ARG A 441 19.82 -2.30 -29.40
CA ARG A 441 19.31 -1.21 -28.58
C ARG A 441 18.42 -1.72 -27.44
N LEU A 442 17.52 -2.68 -27.72
CA LEU A 442 16.70 -3.33 -26.71
C LEU A 442 17.55 -4.16 -25.73
N LEU A 443 18.58 -4.87 -26.22
CA LEU A 443 19.52 -5.64 -25.38
C LEU A 443 20.29 -4.73 -24.43
N ARG A 444 20.81 -3.60 -24.92
CA ARG A 444 21.54 -2.62 -24.09
C ARG A 444 20.70 -2.11 -22.90
N HIS A 445 19.40 -2.06 -23.07
CA HIS A 445 18.47 -1.61 -22.04
C HIS A 445 17.78 -2.77 -21.29
N GLU A 446 18.21 -4.01 -21.50
CA GLU A 446 17.72 -5.22 -20.81
C GLU A 446 16.24 -5.55 -21.10
N TYR A 447 15.68 -5.09 -22.23
CA TYR A 447 14.32 -5.43 -22.67
C TYR A 447 14.24 -6.74 -23.46
N VAL A 448 15.38 -7.21 -23.99
CA VAL A 448 15.51 -8.52 -24.62
C VAL A 448 16.79 -9.19 -24.14
N ILE A 449 16.81 -10.50 -24.19
CA ILE A 449 17.93 -11.33 -23.77
C ILE A 449 18.42 -12.10 -25.00
N LEU A 450 19.75 -12.14 -25.18
CA LEU A 450 20.41 -12.99 -26.15
C LEU A 450 20.79 -14.31 -25.46
N GLN A 451 20.28 -15.42 -25.98
CA GLN A 451 20.59 -16.75 -25.48
C GLN A 451 21.46 -17.48 -26.49
N GLU A 452 22.58 -17.99 -26.01
CA GLU A 452 23.51 -18.79 -26.81
C GLU A 452 23.24 -20.27 -26.60
N ILE A 453 23.08 -21.01 -27.70
CA ILE A 453 22.91 -22.47 -27.70
C ILE A 453 24.02 -23.06 -28.56
N SER A 454 25.06 -23.61 -27.94
CA SER A 454 26.16 -24.27 -28.64
C SER A 454 25.72 -25.67 -29.13
N ARG A 455 26.15 -26.03 -30.35
CA ARG A 455 25.96 -27.37 -30.90
C ARG A 455 27.01 -28.37 -30.39
N SER A 456 28.14 -27.87 -29.91
CA SER A 456 29.27 -28.67 -29.47
C SER A 456 29.83 -28.11 -28.16
N THR A 457 30.53 -28.95 -27.43
CA THR A 457 31.16 -28.61 -26.12
C THR A 457 32.27 -27.59 -26.19
N ASP A 458 32.79 -27.29 -27.42
CA ASP A 458 33.83 -26.33 -27.67
C ASP A 458 33.38 -24.85 -27.69
N HIS A 459 32.07 -24.63 -27.63
CA HIS A 459 31.45 -23.29 -27.65
C HIS A 459 31.90 -22.38 -28.79
N ALA A 460 32.35 -22.97 -29.93
CA ALA A 460 32.83 -22.21 -31.08
C ALA A 460 31.69 -21.30 -31.63
N PRO A 461 31.93 -20.00 -31.87
CA PRO A 461 30.92 -19.04 -32.35
C PRO A 461 30.27 -19.46 -33.65
N THR A 462 30.96 -20.16 -34.53
CA THR A 462 30.47 -20.66 -35.82
C THR A 462 29.48 -21.83 -35.67
N ARG A 463 29.48 -22.47 -34.52
CA ARG A 463 28.61 -23.60 -34.16
C ARG A 463 27.61 -23.27 -33.05
N THR A 464 27.42 -21.97 -32.77
CA THR A 464 26.49 -21.49 -31.73
C THR A 464 25.32 -20.80 -32.39
N PHE A 465 24.10 -21.16 -31.97
CA PHE A 465 22.88 -20.43 -32.31
C PHE A 465 22.69 -19.29 -31.33
N TYR A 466 22.34 -18.12 -31.86
CA TYR A 466 22.03 -16.92 -31.10
C TYR A 466 20.53 -16.65 -31.18
N LEU A 467 19.82 -16.96 -30.10
CA LEU A 467 18.37 -16.78 -30.02
C LEU A 467 18.03 -15.55 -29.17
N TRP A 468 17.10 -14.77 -29.69
CA TRP A 468 16.56 -13.62 -28.99
C TRP A 468 15.28 -14.02 -28.27
N ARG A 469 15.13 -13.60 -27.01
CA ARG A 469 13.94 -13.85 -26.22
C ARG A 469 13.58 -12.65 -25.34
N VAL A 470 12.31 -12.57 -24.94
CA VAL A 470 11.80 -11.64 -23.92
C VAL A 470 11.50 -12.43 -22.64
N ASP A 471 12.04 -11.98 -21.53
CA ASP A 471 11.67 -12.43 -20.21
C ASP A 471 10.87 -11.32 -19.51
N VAL A 472 9.55 -11.52 -19.40
CA VAL A 472 8.62 -10.51 -18.87
C VAL A 472 8.98 -10.11 -17.43
N GLY A 473 9.42 -11.07 -16.60
CA GLY A 473 9.80 -10.79 -15.22
C GLY A 473 11.00 -9.84 -15.11
N THR A 474 12.03 -10.07 -15.91
CA THR A 474 13.21 -9.21 -15.96
C THR A 474 12.86 -7.83 -16.53
N VAL A 475 12.07 -7.79 -17.61
CA VAL A 475 11.63 -6.52 -18.23
C VAL A 475 10.77 -5.71 -17.27
N ALA A 476 9.84 -6.34 -16.55
CA ALA A 476 9.00 -5.65 -15.57
C ALA A 476 9.83 -5.02 -14.44
N LYS A 477 10.82 -5.74 -13.91
CA LYS A 477 11.76 -5.20 -12.90
C LYS A 477 12.56 -4.03 -13.45
N ARG A 478 13.05 -4.14 -14.69
CA ARG A 478 13.79 -3.07 -15.35
C ARG A 478 12.92 -1.83 -15.55
N TYR A 479 11.70 -2.02 -16.05
CA TYR A 479 10.75 -0.94 -16.27
C TYR A 479 10.36 -0.26 -14.95
N MET A 480 10.14 -1.03 -13.89
CA MET A 480 9.91 -0.49 -12.54
C MET A 480 11.07 0.39 -12.06
N ASN A 481 12.32 -0.06 -12.26
CA ASN A 481 13.50 0.74 -11.89
C ASN A 481 13.58 2.05 -12.69
N ASP A 482 13.25 2.02 -13.99
CA ASP A 482 13.18 3.21 -14.83
C ASP A 482 12.07 4.18 -14.31
N LEU A 483 10.90 3.66 -13.89
CA LEU A 483 9.83 4.46 -13.29
C LEU A 483 10.25 5.09 -11.95
N LEU A 484 10.93 4.34 -11.08
CA LEU A 484 11.44 4.86 -9.81
C LEU A 484 12.45 6.01 -10.04
N PHE A 485 13.31 5.87 -11.04
CA PHE A 485 14.25 6.91 -11.43
C PHE A 485 13.54 8.16 -11.95
N VAL A 486 12.51 8.00 -12.79
CA VAL A 486 11.68 9.09 -13.30
C VAL A 486 10.94 9.77 -12.14
N GLY A 487 10.32 8.99 -11.23
CA GLY A 487 9.65 9.51 -10.04
C GLY A 487 10.58 10.34 -9.15
N GLY A 488 11.79 9.85 -8.90
CA GLY A 488 12.82 10.60 -8.16
C GLY A 488 13.18 11.93 -8.82
N ASN A 489 13.38 11.93 -10.14
CA ASN A 489 13.65 13.16 -10.89
C ASN A 489 12.48 14.16 -10.86
N LEU A 490 11.23 13.66 -10.93
CA LEU A 490 10.05 14.52 -10.81
C LEU A 490 9.95 15.17 -9.43
N VAL A 491 10.21 14.42 -8.36
CA VAL A 491 10.25 14.95 -6.98
C VAL A 491 11.33 16.02 -6.84
N HIS A 492 12.55 15.77 -7.34
CA HIS A 492 13.63 16.77 -7.32
C HIS A 492 13.27 18.03 -8.13
N ARG A 493 12.63 17.85 -9.29
CA ARG A 493 12.17 18.98 -10.10
C ARG A 493 11.10 19.79 -9.38
N LEU A 494 10.13 19.12 -8.75
CA LEU A 494 9.09 19.76 -7.95
C LEU A 494 9.69 20.58 -6.81
N GLN A 495 10.61 19.99 -6.04
CA GLN A 495 11.31 20.70 -4.96
C GLN A 495 12.10 21.91 -5.47
N HIS A 496 12.75 21.77 -6.62
CA HIS A 496 13.48 22.88 -7.24
C HIS A 496 12.55 24.04 -7.63
N GLU A 497 11.42 23.74 -8.29
CA GLU A 497 10.45 24.78 -8.69
C GLU A 497 9.78 25.44 -7.47
N MET A 498 9.46 24.66 -6.42
CA MET A 498 8.94 25.21 -5.17
C MET A 498 9.94 26.15 -4.50
N LYS A 499 11.19 25.75 -4.39
CA LYS A 499 12.27 26.58 -3.80
C LYS A 499 12.56 27.84 -4.64
N LYS A 500 12.51 27.72 -5.96
CA LYS A 500 12.64 28.86 -6.88
C LYS A 500 11.49 29.85 -6.70
N GLY A 501 10.28 29.32 -6.46
CA GLY A 501 9.06 30.12 -6.24
C GLY A 501 8.89 30.67 -4.84
N GLU A 502 9.72 30.29 -3.87
CA GLU A 502 9.59 30.66 -2.45
C GLU A 502 9.45 32.19 -2.25
N ARG A 503 10.27 32.99 -2.92
CA ARG A 503 10.19 34.46 -2.88
C ARG A 503 8.87 35.01 -3.41
N VAL A 504 8.29 34.33 -4.43
CA VAL A 504 7.01 34.74 -5.02
C VAL A 504 5.86 34.35 -4.11
N ILE A 505 5.97 33.20 -3.44
CA ILE A 505 5.01 32.72 -2.42
C ILE A 505 5.01 33.67 -1.23
N ASP A 506 6.19 34.00 -0.70
CA ASP A 506 6.35 34.92 0.43
C ASP A 506 5.78 36.31 0.11
N ALA A 507 6.06 36.82 -1.10
CA ALA A 507 5.51 38.08 -1.56
C ALA A 507 3.97 38.04 -1.72
N ALA A 508 3.42 36.93 -2.19
CA ALA A 508 1.97 36.75 -2.29
C ALA A 508 1.30 36.64 -0.92
N GLN A 509 1.92 35.92 0.03
CA GLN A 509 1.44 35.82 1.41
C GLN A 509 1.50 37.17 2.14
N ALA A 510 2.61 37.91 2.00
CA ALA A 510 2.75 39.25 2.56
C ALA A 510 1.70 40.23 1.98
N ALA A 511 1.37 40.09 0.68
CA ALA A 511 0.34 40.89 0.04
C ALA A 511 -1.08 40.53 0.53
N LEU A 512 -1.35 39.26 0.80
CA LEU A 512 -2.62 38.81 1.40
C LEU A 512 -2.77 39.31 2.83
N ALA A 513 -1.71 39.24 3.64
CA ALA A 513 -1.70 39.73 5.02
C ALA A 513 -1.85 41.26 5.12
N SER A 514 -1.43 42.02 4.11
CA SER A 514 -1.56 43.49 4.06
C SER A 514 -2.91 44.00 3.55
N GLN A 515 -3.78 43.13 3.04
CA GLN A 515 -5.15 43.52 2.62
C GLN A 515 -6.06 43.91 3.79
N ASP A 516 -5.71 43.56 5.00
CA ASP A 516 -6.44 43.96 6.22
C ASP A 516 -6.15 45.40 6.70
N SER A 517 -5.26 46.13 6.02
CA SER A 517 -4.93 47.52 6.33
C SER A 517 -5.23 48.44 5.13
N ALA A 518 -6.32 49.17 5.25
CA ALA A 518 -6.98 49.99 4.23
C ALA A 518 -6.26 51.27 3.77
N SER A 519 -4.97 51.29 3.48
CA SER A 519 -4.33 52.51 2.94
C SER A 519 -3.04 52.28 2.14
N GLY A 520 -3.15 51.68 0.96
CA GLY A 520 -1.95 51.48 0.13
C GLY A 520 -2.25 51.13 -1.33
N SER A 521 -3.36 51.64 -1.90
CA SER A 521 -4.09 51.02 -2.98
C SER A 521 -3.45 51.00 -4.40
N THR A 522 -2.40 51.76 -4.71
CA THR A 522 -1.98 51.90 -6.14
C THR A 522 -0.62 51.27 -6.45
N ARG A 523 0.32 51.26 -5.50
CA ARG A 523 1.66 50.69 -5.71
C ARG A 523 1.70 49.18 -5.46
N VAL A 524 0.85 48.72 -4.55
CA VAL A 524 0.64 47.30 -4.23
C VAL A 524 -0.10 46.59 -5.39
N GLY A 525 -1.01 47.25 -6.09
CA GLY A 525 -1.76 46.69 -7.21
C GLY A 525 -0.89 46.27 -8.40
N LEU A 526 0.08 47.09 -8.79
CA LEU A 526 0.98 46.81 -9.93
C LEU A 526 2.04 45.73 -9.59
N LEU A 527 2.57 45.72 -8.38
CA LEU A 527 3.45 44.65 -7.89
C LEU A 527 2.68 43.34 -7.72
N MET A 528 1.39 43.42 -7.36
CA MET A 528 0.51 42.27 -7.27
C MET A 528 0.23 41.61 -8.63
N GLU A 529 0.08 42.35 -9.71
CA GLU A 529 -0.22 41.75 -11.01
C GLU A 529 0.96 40.97 -11.59
N THR A 530 2.18 41.53 -11.53
CA THR A 530 3.38 40.83 -12.01
C THR A 530 3.69 39.59 -11.17
N HIS A 531 3.55 39.66 -9.84
CA HIS A 531 3.70 38.50 -8.96
C HIS A 531 2.55 37.52 -9.11
N LYS A 532 1.33 37.97 -9.40
CA LYS A 532 0.17 37.12 -9.67
C LYS A 532 0.34 36.26 -10.92
N GLU A 533 0.87 36.85 -12.00
CA GLU A 533 1.20 36.06 -13.21
C GLU A 533 2.29 35.03 -12.94
N GLN A 534 3.38 35.41 -12.27
CA GLN A 534 4.45 34.50 -11.89
C GLN A 534 3.93 33.38 -10.96
N PHE A 535 3.11 33.72 -9.98
CA PHE A 535 2.46 32.75 -9.09
C PHE A 535 1.54 31.79 -9.85
N ASN A 536 0.72 32.29 -10.77
CA ASN A 536 -0.17 31.46 -11.59
C ASN A 536 0.63 30.54 -12.52
N GLN A 537 1.75 31.01 -13.08
CA GLN A 537 2.63 30.20 -13.92
C GLN A 537 3.29 29.08 -13.08
N MET A 538 3.79 29.42 -11.90
CA MET A 538 4.34 28.44 -10.95
C MET A 538 3.28 27.40 -10.55
N LYS A 539 2.06 27.84 -10.19
CA LYS A 539 0.95 26.94 -9.82
C LYS A 539 0.61 25.97 -10.96
N ARG A 540 0.59 26.42 -12.22
CA ARG A 540 0.36 25.54 -13.38
C ARG A 540 1.50 24.53 -13.55
N MET A 541 2.76 24.96 -13.36
CA MET A 541 3.93 24.09 -13.45
C MET A 541 3.89 23.01 -12.36
N VAL A 542 3.64 23.42 -11.11
CA VAL A 542 3.53 22.50 -9.97
C VAL A 542 2.40 21.49 -10.19
N ALA A 543 1.20 21.95 -10.59
CA ALA A 543 0.08 21.07 -10.87
C ALA A 543 0.37 20.06 -12.01
N SER A 544 1.11 20.50 -13.04
CA SER A 544 1.56 19.60 -14.12
C SER A 544 2.54 18.53 -13.61
N LEU A 545 3.53 18.93 -12.79
CA LEU A 545 4.50 18.00 -12.21
C LEU A 545 3.84 17.02 -11.24
N GLU A 546 2.91 17.48 -10.41
CA GLU A 546 2.12 16.62 -9.50
C GLU A 546 1.26 15.63 -10.28
N THR A 547 0.64 16.05 -11.38
CA THR A 547 -0.14 15.15 -12.26
C THR A 547 0.75 14.06 -12.87
N LEU A 548 1.97 14.42 -13.32
CA LEU A 548 2.93 13.45 -13.84
C LEU A 548 3.43 12.50 -12.75
N LEU A 549 3.69 13.03 -11.56
CA LEU A 549 4.11 12.25 -10.40
C LEU A 549 3.03 11.24 -10.00
N HIS A 550 1.77 11.65 -9.99
CA HIS A 550 0.64 10.78 -9.71
C HIS A 550 0.50 9.64 -10.73
N ARG A 551 0.66 9.95 -12.04
CA ARG A 551 0.68 8.90 -13.08
C ARG A 551 1.85 7.94 -12.93
N CYS A 552 3.01 8.45 -12.52
CA CYS A 552 4.18 7.64 -12.22
C CYS A 552 3.94 6.73 -11.02
N ASP A 553 3.30 7.24 -9.96
CA ASP A 553 2.91 6.45 -8.78
C ASP A 553 1.93 5.34 -9.12
N ASP A 554 0.90 5.60 -9.93
CA ASP A 554 -0.04 4.58 -10.43
C ASP A 554 0.68 3.44 -11.16
N ALA A 555 1.68 3.78 -12.00
CA ALA A 555 2.47 2.79 -12.71
C ALA A 555 3.40 2.02 -11.75
N ILE A 556 4.08 2.69 -10.81
CA ILE A 556 4.92 2.03 -9.79
C ILE A 556 4.08 1.08 -8.94
N ALA A 557 2.89 1.50 -8.51
CA ALA A 557 1.96 0.69 -7.73
C ALA A 557 1.59 -0.63 -8.43
N LEU A 558 1.38 -0.56 -9.73
CA LEU A 558 1.04 -1.73 -10.54
C LEU A 558 2.13 -2.81 -10.48
N PHE A 559 3.41 -2.42 -10.41
CA PHE A 559 4.54 -3.35 -10.41
C PHE A 559 5.04 -3.71 -9.00
N ALA A 560 4.88 -2.83 -8.03
CA ALA A 560 5.42 -2.99 -6.68
C ALA A 560 4.41 -3.55 -5.68
N ASP A 561 3.12 -3.16 -5.77
CA ASP A 561 2.13 -3.40 -4.72
C ASP A 561 0.97 -4.33 -5.14
N TYR A 562 0.80 -4.58 -6.46
CA TYR A 562 -0.34 -5.36 -6.97
C TYR A 562 0.05 -6.74 -7.50
#